data_9b2041d373ceac720d45c0e89d19d12e
#
_entry.id   9b2041d373ceac720d45c0e89d19d12e
#
_cell.length_a   1.000
_cell.length_b   1.000
_cell.length_c   1.000
_cell.angle_alpha   90.00
_cell.angle_beta   90.00
_cell.angle_gamma   90.00
#
_symmetry.space_group_name_H-M   'P 1'
#
loop_
_entity.id
_entity.type
_entity.pdbx_description
1 polymer ?
#
loop_
_entity_poly.entity_id
_entity_poly.type
_entity_poly.pdbx_seq_one_letter_code
_entity_poly.pdbx_strand_id
1 'polypeptide(L)' 'MKFKIKQDFYDWESNVKRLAGGELELTEERYVELADNIASNGVAISDVLEKILPEPEFLEED' A
#
# COMPACT_ATOMS: atom_id res chain seq x y z
N MET A 1 7.28 3.50 -3.32
CA MET A 1 6.53 4.01 -2.16
C MET A 1 6.26 2.87 -1.21
N LYS A 2 6.38 3.13 0.06
CA LYS A 2 6.20 2.11 1.07
C LYS A 2 4.83 2.23 1.70
N PHE A 3 4.19 1.09 1.93
CA PHE A 3 2.85 1.05 2.48
C PHE A 3 2.79 0.07 3.63
N LYS A 4 1.94 0.38 4.59
CA LYS A 4 1.66 -0.53 5.68
C LYS A 4 0.37 -1.27 5.38
N ILE A 5 0.36 -2.57 5.59
CA ILE A 5 -0.80 -3.38 5.30
C ILE A 5 -1.73 -3.34 6.52
N LYS A 6 -2.92 -2.80 6.32
CA LYS A 6 -3.88 -2.63 7.40
C LYS A 6 -4.81 -3.82 7.51
N GLN A 7 -4.97 -4.58 6.44
CA GLN A 7 -5.91 -5.66 6.40
C GLN A 7 -5.38 -6.72 5.43
N ASP A 8 -5.60 -7.97 5.72
CA ASP A 8 -5.14 -9.04 4.85
C ASP A 8 -5.76 -8.90 3.48
N PHE A 9 -4.96 -9.14 2.45
CA PHE A 9 -5.48 -9.14 1.09
C PHE A 9 -4.61 -10.00 0.22
N TYR A 10 -5.13 -10.39 -0.93
CA TYR A 10 -4.39 -11.21 -1.87
C TYR A 10 -3.76 -10.31 -2.94
N ASP A 11 -2.46 -10.45 -3.11
CA ASP A 11 -1.71 -9.67 -4.10
C ASP A 11 -1.60 -10.48 -5.38
N TRP A 12 -2.43 -10.15 -6.36
CA TRP A 12 -2.47 -10.90 -7.61
C TRP A 12 -1.17 -10.83 -8.38
N GLU A 13 -0.48 -9.71 -8.29
CA GLU A 13 0.73 -9.54 -9.06
C GLU A 13 1.83 -10.47 -8.58
N SER A 14 2.00 -10.55 -7.29
CA SER A 14 3.02 -11.42 -6.72
C SER A 14 2.49 -12.80 -6.40
N ASN A 15 1.17 -12.96 -6.54
CA ASN A 15 0.54 -14.25 -6.30
C ASN A 15 0.77 -14.72 -4.88
N VAL A 16 0.74 -13.81 -3.93
CA VAL A 16 0.92 -14.14 -2.52
C VAL A 16 -0.10 -13.38 -1.70
N LYS A 17 -0.38 -13.91 -0.53
CA LYS A 17 -1.28 -13.25 0.38
C LYS A 17 -0.49 -12.31 1.26
N ARG A 18 -0.96 -11.06 1.35
CA ARG A 18 -0.33 -10.06 2.21
C ARG A 18 -1.09 -10.01 3.51
N LEU A 19 -0.38 -10.08 4.61
CA LEU A 19 -1.01 -10.12 5.92
C LEU A 19 -0.96 -8.76 6.59
N ALA A 20 -1.99 -8.45 7.34
CA ALA A 20 -2.06 -7.19 8.08
C ALA A 20 -0.88 -7.11 9.03
N GLY A 21 -0.39 -5.90 9.20
CA GLY A 21 0.77 -5.67 10.06
C GLY A 21 2.09 -5.67 9.33
N GLY A 22 2.09 -6.13 8.08
CA GLY A 22 3.31 -6.12 7.30
C GLY A 22 3.49 -4.82 6.55
N GLU A 23 4.54 -4.74 5.77
CA GLU A 23 4.83 -3.61 4.94
C GLU A 23 5.11 -4.09 3.54
N LEU A 24 4.86 -3.22 2.59
CA LEU A 24 5.11 -3.58 1.22
C LEU A 24 5.49 -2.35 0.44
N GLU A 25 6.34 -2.53 -0.55
CA GLU A 25 6.79 -1.41 -1.35
C GLU A 25 6.21 -1.54 -2.75
N LEU A 26 5.65 -0.44 -3.26
CA LEU A 26 5.03 -0.42 -4.58
C LEU A 26 5.50 0.82 -5.33
N THR A 27 5.62 0.69 -6.63
CA THR A 27 5.78 1.87 -7.47
C THR A 27 4.42 2.51 -7.62
N GLU A 28 4.42 3.72 -8.13
CA GLU A 28 3.17 4.44 -8.30
C GLU A 28 2.24 3.69 -9.25
N GLU A 29 2.79 3.14 -10.32
CA GLU A 29 1.99 2.39 -11.27
C GLU A 29 1.35 1.18 -10.63
N ARG A 30 2.14 0.47 -9.84
CA ARG A 30 1.63 -0.73 -9.20
C ARG A 30 0.59 -0.39 -8.16
N TYR A 31 0.78 0.72 -7.47
CA TYR A 31 -0.19 1.14 -6.48
C TYR A 31 -1.54 1.43 -7.15
N VAL A 32 -1.51 2.09 -8.30
CA VAL A 32 -2.74 2.41 -9.01
C VAL A 32 -3.43 1.13 -9.45
N GLU A 33 -2.68 0.18 -9.97
CA GLU A 33 -3.26 -1.10 -10.40
C GLU A 33 -3.89 -1.84 -9.24
N LEU A 34 -3.18 -1.88 -8.12
CA LEU A 34 -3.68 -2.58 -6.96
C LEU A 34 -4.93 -1.88 -6.41
N ALA A 35 -4.91 -0.57 -6.38
CA ALA A 35 -6.06 0.19 -5.92
C ALA A 35 -7.28 -0.09 -6.78
N ASP A 36 -7.05 -0.19 -8.09
CA ASP A 36 -8.13 -0.46 -9.01
C ASP A 36 -8.71 -1.86 -8.77
N ASN A 37 -7.84 -2.83 -8.58
CA ASN A 37 -8.29 -4.20 -8.31
C ASN A 37 -9.06 -4.29 -7.00
N ILE A 38 -8.57 -3.64 -5.98
CA ILE A 38 -9.22 -3.67 -4.69
C ILE A 38 -10.57 -2.95 -4.75
N ALA A 39 -10.62 -1.84 -5.47
CA ALA A 39 -11.86 -1.12 -5.63
C ALA A 39 -12.90 -1.94 -6.39
N SER A 40 -12.44 -2.75 -7.31
CA SER A 40 -13.34 -3.63 -8.07
C SER A 40 -14.03 -4.63 -7.17
N ASN A 41 -13.45 -4.93 -6.03
CA ASN A 41 -14.03 -5.84 -5.07
C ASN A 41 -14.89 -5.12 -4.04
N GLY A 42 -15.09 -3.82 -4.22
CA GLY A 42 -15.93 -3.07 -3.32
C GLY A 42 -15.22 -2.63 -2.06
N VAL A 43 -13.90 -2.63 -2.06
CA VAL A 43 -13.13 -2.26 -0.89
C VAL A 43 -12.29 -1.03 -1.23
N ALA A 44 -12.17 -0.10 -0.29
CA ALA A 44 -11.34 1.08 -0.51
C ALA A 44 -9.90 0.72 -0.25
N ILE A 45 -9.00 1.18 -1.11
CA ILE A 45 -7.58 0.88 -0.94
C ILE A 45 -7.07 1.44 0.38
N SER A 46 -7.64 2.55 0.85
CA SER A 46 -7.19 3.15 2.10
C SER A 46 -7.53 2.28 3.31
N ASP A 47 -8.48 1.36 3.16
CA ASP A 47 -8.81 0.43 4.23
C ASP A 47 -7.84 -0.74 4.28
N VAL A 48 -7.10 -0.94 3.21
CA VAL A 48 -6.19 -2.08 3.09
C VAL A 48 -4.75 -1.65 3.27
N LEU A 49 -4.39 -0.51 2.69
CA LEU A 49 -3.02 -0.03 2.73
C LEU A 49 -2.97 1.39 3.25
N GLU A 50 -1.92 1.68 3.99
CA GLU A 50 -1.68 3.03 4.47
C GLU A 50 -0.32 3.46 3.99
N LYS A 51 -0.27 4.59 3.30
CA LYS A 51 1.00 5.08 2.78
C LYS A 51 1.88 5.53 3.92
N ILE A 52 3.10 5.02 3.93
CA ILE A 52 4.07 5.41 4.94
C ILE A 52 4.86 6.58 4.37
N LEU A 53 4.66 7.74 4.96
CA LEU A 53 5.35 8.92 4.50
C LEU A 53 6.77 8.90 4.97
N PRO A 54 7.71 9.38 4.17
CA PRO A 54 9.08 9.40 4.59
C PRO A 54 9.27 10.38 5.73
N GLU A 55 10.31 10.16 6.47
CA GLU A 55 10.66 11.06 7.55
C GLU A 55 10.84 12.45 6.99
N PRO A 56 10.32 13.45 7.64
CA PRO A 56 10.45 14.80 7.12
C PRO A 56 11.78 15.39 7.43
N GLU A 57 12.81 14.73 7.01
CA GLU A 57 14.10 15.21 7.30
C GLU A 57 14.34 16.53 6.66
N PHE A 58 13.61 16.87 5.65
CA PHE A 58 13.82 18.14 5.07
C PHE A 58 13.49 19.25 6.04
N LEU A 59 12.84 18.94 7.10
CA LEU A 59 12.53 19.99 8.00
C LEU A 59 13.70 20.52 8.67
N GLU A 60 14.72 19.73 8.81
CA GLU A 60 15.80 20.23 9.52
C GLU A 60 16.50 21.25 8.80
N GLU A 61 16.25 21.34 7.59
CA GLU A 61 16.96 22.30 6.94
C GLU A 61 16.63 23.57 7.41
N ASP A 62 15.75 23.72 8.02
CA ASP A 62 15.48 24.97 8.42
C ASP A 62 16.07 25.42 9.38
#